data_e7010ded04caeea8bcae3f3c227f755b
#
_entry.id   e7010ded04caeea8bcae3f3c227f755b
#
_cell.length_a   1.000
_cell.length_b   1.000
_cell.length_c   1.000
_cell.angle_alpha   90.00
_cell.angle_beta   90.00
_cell.angle_gamma   90.00
#
_symmetry.space_group_name_H-M   'P 1'
#
loop_
_entity.id
_entity.type
_entity.pdbx_description
1 polymer ?
#
loop_
_entity_poly.entity_id
_entity_poly.type
_entity_poly.pdbx_seq_one_letter_code
_entity_poly.pdbx_strand_id
1 'polypeptide(L)'
;KNSEFHSFIYTILYLEMRMYKNPHHEFTKIKRQERKLYLPRKDINNKKVYYYLYERGISLNIIDYFIDHEYLYQEAVHHNLVFVSYKGSQPVFISKRGSVINNRYMREQAGNDYNHCFYISHNSSLLIVTESIIDMMSLMTLTNNFKKYDYLSLNSVSHYRALFYHLEHQRIERVLLRLDNDQAGRGAVNTIVDILNKNYPYIKIDVAYPYRHKDWNDYLVYGIKQKENDIIIF
;
A
#
# COMPACT_ATOMS: atom_id res chain seq x y z
N LYS A 1 0.78 -8.08 26.21
CA LYS A 1 0.14 -7.28 25.14
C LYS A 1 0.33 -7.87 23.73
N ASN A 2 1.42 -8.61 23.45
CA ASN A 2 1.64 -9.26 22.15
C ASN A 2 0.81 -10.54 21.95
N SER A 3 0.44 -11.27 23.01
CA SER A 3 -0.31 -12.52 22.90
C SER A 3 -1.80 -12.31 22.51
N GLU A 4 -2.39 -11.23 22.95
CA GLU A 4 -3.80 -10.91 22.64
C GLU A 4 -3.99 -10.45 21.18
N PHE A 5 -3.01 -9.74 20.63
CA PHE A 5 -3.04 -9.32 19.23
C PHE A 5 -2.88 -10.52 18.27
N HIS A 6 -2.02 -11.48 18.60
CA HIS A 6 -1.90 -12.74 17.86
C HIS A 6 -3.20 -13.57 17.92
N SER A 7 -3.82 -13.65 19.09
CA SER A 7 -5.11 -14.34 19.26
C SER A 7 -6.19 -13.70 18.38
N PHE A 8 -6.23 -12.38 18.29
CA PHE A 8 -7.22 -11.66 17.49
C PHE A 8 -7.05 -11.89 15.98
N ILE A 9 -5.83 -11.85 15.45
CA ILE A 9 -5.57 -12.17 14.03
C ILE A 9 -5.86 -13.61 13.70
N TYR A 10 -5.43 -14.57 14.56
CA TYR A 10 -5.76 -15.97 14.38
C TYR A 10 -7.27 -16.25 14.46
N THR A 11 -7.98 -15.54 15.33
CA THR A 11 -9.44 -15.65 15.44
C THR A 11 -10.14 -15.14 14.19
N ILE A 12 -9.71 -14.01 13.62
CA ILE A 12 -10.26 -13.49 12.36
C ILE A 12 -9.97 -14.45 11.21
N LEU A 13 -8.74 -14.92 11.06
CA LEU A 13 -8.36 -15.88 10.01
C LEU A 13 -9.12 -17.21 10.16
N TYR A 14 -9.30 -17.71 11.40
CA TYR A 14 -10.05 -18.94 11.70
C TYR A 14 -11.54 -18.79 11.42
N LEU A 15 -12.15 -17.67 11.79
CA LEU A 15 -13.56 -17.38 11.50
C LEU A 15 -13.78 -17.25 9.99
N GLU A 16 -12.85 -16.61 9.27
CA GLU A 16 -12.91 -16.50 7.81
C GLU A 16 -12.76 -17.85 7.12
N MET A 17 -11.85 -18.72 7.58
CA MET A 17 -11.74 -20.11 7.07
C MET A 17 -13.01 -20.95 7.33
N ARG A 18 -13.71 -20.75 8.46
CA ARG A 18 -14.99 -21.42 8.76
C ARG A 18 -16.12 -20.93 7.87
N MET A 19 -16.13 -19.63 7.52
CA MET A 19 -17.12 -19.04 6.61
C MET A 19 -17.00 -19.60 5.18
N TYR A 20 -15.78 -19.91 4.74
CA TYR A 20 -15.55 -20.57 3.44
C TYR A 20 -16.05 -22.02 3.36
N LYS A 21 -16.19 -22.70 4.50
CA LYS A 21 -16.68 -24.10 4.57
C LYS A 21 -18.22 -24.23 4.64
N ASN A 22 -18.97 -23.12 4.80
CA ASN A 22 -20.43 -23.13 4.88
C ASN A 22 -21.06 -22.09 3.94
N PRO A 23 -21.35 -22.43 2.67
CA PRO A 23 -21.90 -21.49 1.69
C PRO A 23 -23.35 -21.07 1.93
N HIS A 24 -24.04 -21.59 2.98
CA HIS A 24 -25.46 -21.33 3.24
C HIS A 24 -25.76 -20.43 4.45
N HIS A 25 -24.77 -19.76 5.04
CA HIS A 25 -25.08 -18.70 5.99
C HIS A 25 -25.39 -17.41 5.23
N GLU A 26 -26.67 -17.16 4.98
CA GLU A 26 -27.18 -15.83 4.65
C GLU A 26 -26.91 -14.88 5.84
N PHE A 27 -25.76 -14.22 5.81
CA PHE A 27 -25.58 -13.04 6.65
C PHE A 27 -26.53 -11.98 6.12
N THR A 28 -27.49 -11.57 6.92
CA THR A 28 -28.25 -10.34 6.71
C THR A 28 -27.21 -9.25 6.42
N LYS A 29 -27.14 -8.81 5.14
CA LYS A 29 -26.34 -7.67 4.72
C LYS A 29 -26.86 -6.46 5.51
N ILE A 30 -26.19 -6.16 6.63
CA ILE A 30 -26.35 -4.85 7.26
C ILE A 30 -25.97 -3.88 6.16
N LYS A 31 -26.95 -3.17 5.59
CA LYS A 31 -26.70 -2.09 4.63
C LYS A 31 -25.81 -1.08 5.37
N ARG A 32 -24.50 -1.20 5.21
CA ARG A 32 -23.59 -0.12 5.59
C ARG A 32 -24.04 1.08 4.78
N GLN A 33 -24.53 2.12 5.46
CA GLN A 33 -24.75 3.41 4.79
C GLN A 33 -23.47 3.74 4.06
N GLU A 34 -23.53 3.88 2.74
CA GLU A 34 -22.39 4.33 1.95
C GLU A 34 -21.98 5.71 2.46
N ARG A 35 -20.92 5.75 3.24
CA ARG A 35 -20.37 7.00 3.72
C ARG A 35 -19.68 7.67 2.55
N LYS A 36 -20.19 8.82 2.15
CA LYS A 36 -19.57 9.61 1.09
C LYS A 36 -18.14 9.98 1.50
N LEU A 37 -17.20 9.71 0.61
CA LEU A 37 -15.79 10.03 0.81
C LEU A 37 -15.57 11.51 0.49
N TYR A 38 -15.03 12.28 1.44
CA TYR A 38 -14.76 13.70 1.27
C TYR A 38 -13.26 13.96 1.21
N LEU A 39 -12.82 14.62 0.14
CA LEU A 39 -11.44 15.04 0.01
C LEU A 39 -11.12 16.18 1.00
N PRO A 40 -10.07 16.05 1.83
CA PRO A 40 -9.57 17.17 2.61
C PRO A 40 -9.19 18.34 1.72
N ARG A 41 -9.41 19.57 2.22
CA ARG A 41 -9.06 20.79 1.47
C ARG A 41 -7.56 20.83 1.18
N LYS A 42 -7.20 21.03 -0.10
CA LYS A 42 -5.81 21.20 -0.53
C LYS A 42 -5.22 22.50 0.03
N ASP A 43 -3.97 22.45 0.44
CA ASP A 43 -3.18 23.64 0.75
C ASP A 43 -2.79 24.40 -0.53
N ILE A 44 -2.31 25.62 -0.40
CA ILE A 44 -1.82 26.46 -1.50
C ILE A 44 -0.49 25.95 -2.10
N ASN A 45 0.22 25.09 -1.39
CA ASN A 45 1.49 24.49 -1.80
C ASN A 45 1.69 23.12 -1.18
N ASN A 46 2.70 22.37 -1.68
CA ASN A 46 3.07 21.03 -1.23
C ASN A 46 4.45 20.98 -0.54
N LYS A 47 4.95 22.08 0.05
CA LYS A 47 6.32 22.17 0.57
C LYS A 47 6.63 21.11 1.62
N LYS A 48 5.71 20.82 2.55
CA LYS A 48 5.91 19.80 3.58
C LYS A 48 5.83 18.38 3.01
N VAL A 49 5.05 18.17 1.96
CA VAL A 49 5.01 16.90 1.23
C VAL A 49 6.37 16.62 0.61
N TYR A 50 6.93 17.58 -0.14
CA TYR A 50 8.25 17.45 -0.73
C TYR A 50 9.32 17.20 0.32
N TYR A 51 9.37 18.01 1.37
CA TYR A 51 10.34 17.86 2.44
C TYR A 51 10.26 16.46 3.09
N TYR A 52 9.07 16.05 3.50
CA TYR A 52 8.86 14.77 4.17
C TYR A 52 9.29 13.57 3.31
N LEU A 53 8.92 13.57 2.03
CA LEU A 53 9.24 12.46 1.12
C LEU A 53 10.71 12.47 0.67
N TYR A 54 11.29 13.65 0.50
CA TYR A 54 12.72 13.78 0.20
C TYR A 54 13.58 13.24 1.34
N GLU A 55 13.28 13.57 2.59
CA GLU A 55 13.94 13.01 3.78
C GLU A 55 13.78 11.48 3.88
N ARG A 56 12.77 10.94 3.24
CA ARG A 56 12.53 9.50 3.09
C ARG A 56 13.22 8.88 1.87
N GLY A 57 14.05 9.66 1.18
CA GLY A 57 14.80 9.19 0.01
C GLY A 57 13.96 9.01 -1.25
N ILE A 58 12.70 9.42 -1.25
CA ILE A 58 11.85 9.34 -2.45
C ILE A 58 12.35 10.36 -3.48
N SER A 59 12.59 9.90 -4.69
CA SER A 59 13.09 10.76 -5.78
C SER A 59 12.04 11.80 -6.21
N LEU A 60 12.52 13.00 -6.59
CA LEU A 60 11.65 14.13 -6.96
C LEU A 60 10.68 13.76 -8.09
N ASN A 61 11.14 13.03 -9.10
CA ASN A 61 10.29 12.59 -10.21
C ASN A 61 9.12 11.70 -9.77
N ILE A 62 9.26 10.93 -8.70
CA ILE A 62 8.16 10.13 -8.14
C ILE A 62 7.23 11.02 -7.32
N ILE A 63 7.76 12.00 -6.57
CA ILE A 63 6.94 12.95 -5.83
C ILE A 63 6.10 13.78 -6.82
N ASP A 64 6.74 14.34 -7.86
CA ASP A 64 6.06 15.10 -8.92
C ASP A 64 4.98 14.24 -9.60
N TYR A 65 5.32 13.00 -9.96
CA TYR A 65 4.35 12.08 -10.56
C TYR A 65 3.09 11.91 -9.71
N PHE A 66 3.23 11.75 -8.39
CA PHE A 66 2.07 11.60 -7.49
C PHE A 66 1.26 12.88 -7.37
N ILE A 67 1.92 14.05 -7.35
CA ILE A 67 1.25 15.36 -7.25
C ILE A 67 0.52 15.69 -8.55
N ASP A 68 1.17 15.52 -9.70
CA ASP A 68 0.62 15.85 -11.02
C ASP A 68 -0.60 14.98 -11.39
N HIS A 69 -0.63 13.74 -10.89
CA HIS A 69 -1.77 12.83 -11.07
C HIS A 69 -2.80 12.92 -9.93
N GLU A 70 -2.68 13.91 -9.05
CA GLU A 70 -3.56 14.12 -7.90
C GLU A 70 -3.63 12.95 -6.90
N TYR A 71 -2.68 11.99 -6.97
CA TYR A 71 -2.55 10.90 -5.99
C TYR A 71 -2.04 11.37 -4.64
N LEU A 72 -1.47 12.59 -4.56
CA LEU A 72 -0.86 13.14 -3.38
C LEU A 72 -0.99 14.66 -3.34
N TYR A 73 -1.33 15.20 -2.17
CA TYR A 73 -1.27 16.64 -1.91
C TYR A 73 -1.11 16.93 -0.42
N GLN A 74 -0.79 18.20 -0.06
CA GLN A 74 -0.78 18.69 1.30
C GLN A 74 -2.17 19.18 1.69
N GLU A 75 -2.70 18.76 2.87
CA GLU A 75 -3.94 19.33 3.39
C GLU A 75 -3.72 20.68 4.06
N ALA A 76 -4.71 21.58 3.97
CA ALA A 76 -4.60 22.96 4.39
C ALA A 76 -4.56 23.19 5.92
N VAL A 77 -5.09 22.27 6.73
CA VAL A 77 -5.28 22.50 8.18
C VAL A 77 -4.08 22.03 8.99
N HIS A 78 -3.69 20.79 8.84
CA HIS A 78 -2.58 20.20 9.61
C HIS A 78 -1.34 19.95 8.75
N HIS A 79 -1.40 20.31 7.47
CA HIS A 79 -0.33 20.11 6.50
C HIS A 79 0.10 18.64 6.36
N ASN A 80 -0.82 17.71 6.63
CA ASN A 80 -0.56 16.28 6.43
C ASN A 80 -0.47 15.95 4.94
N LEU A 81 0.24 14.88 4.62
CA LEU A 81 0.19 14.24 3.32
C LEU A 81 -1.16 13.55 3.16
N VAL A 82 -1.85 13.80 2.06
CA VAL A 82 -3.11 13.15 1.71
C VAL A 82 -2.88 12.33 0.44
N PHE A 83 -2.93 11.02 0.59
CA PHE A 83 -2.88 10.08 -0.52
C PHE A 83 -4.29 9.72 -0.96
N VAL A 84 -4.56 9.77 -2.25
CA VAL A 84 -5.89 9.51 -2.84
C VAL A 84 -5.76 8.50 -3.96
N SER A 85 -6.56 7.45 -3.92
CA SER A 85 -6.74 6.53 -5.04
C SER A 85 -8.10 6.70 -5.67
N TYR A 86 -8.17 6.53 -6.98
CA TYR A 86 -9.35 6.82 -7.79
C TYR A 86 -9.82 5.57 -8.53
N LYS A 87 -11.15 5.48 -8.73
CA LYS A 87 -11.78 4.60 -9.71
C LYS A 87 -12.44 5.48 -10.77
N GLY A 88 -11.81 5.55 -11.94
CA GLY A 88 -12.10 6.63 -12.90
C GLY A 88 -11.81 7.99 -12.29
N SER A 89 -12.77 8.90 -12.24
CA SER A 89 -12.64 10.22 -11.61
C SER A 89 -13.10 10.28 -10.15
N GLN A 90 -13.58 9.18 -9.59
CA GLN A 90 -14.13 9.16 -8.24
C GLN A 90 -13.04 8.73 -7.22
N PRO A 91 -12.80 9.52 -6.15
CA PRO A 91 -11.94 9.09 -5.07
C PRO A 91 -12.60 7.93 -4.32
N VAL A 92 -11.86 6.83 -4.14
CA VAL A 92 -12.36 5.62 -3.49
C VAL A 92 -11.56 5.25 -2.24
N PHE A 93 -10.33 5.75 -2.12
CA PHE A 93 -9.49 5.49 -0.97
C PHE A 93 -8.66 6.73 -0.61
N ILE A 94 -8.67 7.13 0.67
CA ILE A 94 -7.91 8.27 1.19
C ILE A 94 -7.16 7.84 2.44
N SER A 95 -5.84 8.02 2.43
CA SER A 95 -4.97 7.83 3.58
C SER A 95 -4.25 9.13 3.89
N LYS A 96 -4.20 9.52 5.17
CA LYS A 96 -3.47 10.67 5.66
C LYS A 96 -2.23 10.25 6.42
N ARG A 97 -1.14 10.98 6.22
CA ARG A 97 0.11 10.79 6.95
C ARG A 97 0.63 12.13 7.46
N GLY A 98 1.09 12.17 8.72
CA GLY A 98 1.71 13.36 9.28
C GLY A 98 2.96 13.76 8.51
N SER A 99 3.16 15.06 8.32
CA SER A 99 4.33 15.64 7.65
C SER A 99 5.55 15.81 8.58
N VAL A 100 5.43 15.44 9.86
CA VAL A 100 6.52 15.52 10.86
C VAL A 100 7.18 14.17 10.97
N ILE A 101 8.50 14.10 10.67
CA ILE A 101 9.25 12.84 10.55
C ILE A 101 9.19 11.97 11.80
N ASN A 102 9.23 12.57 12.99
CA ASN A 102 9.25 11.84 14.26
C ASN A 102 7.86 11.63 14.88
N ASN A 103 6.80 12.04 14.19
CA ASN A 103 5.42 11.89 14.65
C ASN A 103 4.66 10.94 13.72
N ARG A 104 4.43 9.70 14.17
CA ARG A 104 3.71 8.68 13.41
C ARG A 104 2.20 8.94 13.43
N TYR A 105 1.74 9.96 12.74
CA TYR A 105 0.33 10.11 12.47
C TYR A 105 -0.03 9.39 11.17
N MET A 106 -0.94 8.44 11.24
CA MET A 106 -1.58 7.80 10.09
C MET A 106 -3.07 7.68 10.36
N ARG A 107 -3.89 8.02 9.38
CA ARG A 107 -5.34 7.89 9.47
C ARG A 107 -5.96 7.61 8.12
N GLU A 108 -6.77 6.60 8.05
CA GLU A 108 -7.61 6.31 6.90
C GLU A 108 -8.97 7.02 7.02
N GLN A 109 -9.50 7.47 5.89
CA GLN A 109 -10.76 8.19 5.85
C GLN A 109 -11.93 7.19 5.99
N ALA A 110 -12.93 7.57 6.78
CA ALA A 110 -14.16 6.79 6.86
C ALA A 110 -14.88 6.82 5.48
N GLY A 111 -15.29 5.65 4.99
CA GLY A 111 -15.88 5.52 3.66
C GLY A 111 -14.92 4.99 2.60
N ASN A 112 -13.66 4.71 2.95
CA ASN A 112 -12.73 4.04 2.06
C ASN A 112 -13.27 2.71 1.53
N ASP A 113 -13.01 2.45 0.25
CA ASP A 113 -13.21 1.13 -0.36
C ASP A 113 -11.96 0.27 -0.14
N TYR A 114 -12.02 -0.60 0.86
CA TYR A 114 -10.92 -1.52 1.17
C TYR A 114 -10.79 -2.69 0.19
N ASN A 115 -11.72 -2.89 -0.72
CA ASN A 115 -11.52 -3.81 -1.84
C ASN A 115 -10.61 -3.18 -2.90
N HIS A 116 -10.67 -1.86 -3.05
CA HIS A 116 -9.81 -1.14 -3.98
C HIS A 116 -8.45 -0.79 -3.38
N CYS A 117 -8.40 -0.33 -2.12
CA CYS A 117 -7.22 0.20 -1.45
C CYS A 117 -6.53 1.32 -2.27
N PHE A 118 -5.22 1.54 -2.08
CA PHE A 118 -4.48 2.52 -2.86
C PHE A 118 -3.84 1.84 -4.08
N TYR A 119 -4.40 2.09 -5.24
CA TYR A 119 -4.02 1.45 -6.50
C TYR A 119 -3.66 2.48 -7.57
N ILE A 120 -2.57 2.21 -8.29
CA ILE A 120 -2.14 2.98 -9.47
C ILE A 120 -2.02 2.03 -10.64
N SER A 121 -2.75 2.31 -11.73
CA SER A 121 -2.66 1.55 -12.97
C SER A 121 -1.79 2.25 -14.01
N HIS A 122 -0.91 1.47 -14.62
CA HIS A 122 -0.22 1.81 -15.85
C HIS A 122 -0.66 0.90 -17.00
N ASN A 123 -1.80 0.20 -16.85
CA ASN A 123 -2.30 -0.83 -17.76
C ASN A 123 -1.29 -1.98 -17.95
N SER A 124 -0.62 -2.38 -16.87
CA SER A 124 0.38 -3.45 -16.88
C SER A 124 -0.23 -4.80 -16.47
N SER A 125 0.31 -5.89 -17.02
CA SER A 125 0.03 -7.23 -16.51
C SER A 125 0.90 -7.64 -15.31
N LEU A 126 1.78 -6.74 -14.83
CA LEU A 126 2.69 -6.95 -13.70
C LEU A 126 2.22 -6.07 -12.53
N LEU A 127 1.78 -6.69 -11.44
CA LEU A 127 1.30 -5.97 -10.26
C LEU A 127 2.30 -6.09 -9.10
N ILE A 128 2.80 -4.97 -8.61
CA ILE A 128 3.58 -4.89 -7.37
C ILE A 128 2.63 -4.60 -6.21
N VAL A 129 2.70 -5.43 -5.16
CA VAL A 129 1.89 -5.30 -3.94
C VAL A 129 2.80 -4.94 -2.77
N THR A 130 2.50 -3.84 -2.08
CA THR A 130 3.25 -3.35 -0.91
C THR A 130 2.35 -3.23 0.32
N GLU A 131 2.96 -3.15 1.51
CA GLU A 131 2.20 -2.92 2.72
C GLU A 131 1.79 -1.44 2.85
N SER A 132 2.70 -0.50 2.56
CA SER A 132 2.42 0.93 2.66
C SER A 132 2.62 1.68 1.34
N ILE A 133 2.03 2.88 1.23
CA ILE A 133 2.21 3.77 0.08
C ILE A 133 3.66 4.30 0.01
N ILE A 134 4.32 4.46 1.16
CA ILE A 134 5.73 4.88 1.19
C ILE A 134 6.63 3.80 0.62
N ASP A 135 6.36 2.51 0.91
CA ASP A 135 7.10 1.40 0.33
C ASP A 135 6.86 1.31 -1.18
N MET A 136 5.63 1.55 -1.64
CA MET A 136 5.32 1.69 -3.06
C MET A 136 6.17 2.77 -3.72
N MET A 137 6.21 3.98 -3.17
CA MET A 137 7.02 5.09 -3.68
C MET A 137 8.52 4.78 -3.63
N SER A 138 8.98 4.05 -2.61
CA SER A 138 10.36 3.59 -2.48
C SER A 138 10.74 2.63 -3.60
N LEU A 139 9.88 1.65 -3.89
CA LEU A 139 10.09 0.72 -5.02
C LEU A 139 10.04 1.43 -6.36
N MET A 140 9.14 2.40 -6.55
CA MET A 140 9.12 3.23 -7.75
C MET A 140 10.43 4.01 -7.91
N THR A 141 11.00 4.53 -6.82
CA THR A 141 12.29 5.24 -6.82
C THR A 141 13.45 4.31 -7.19
N LEU A 142 13.43 3.06 -6.70
CA LEU A 142 14.45 2.04 -6.99
C LEU A 142 14.34 1.47 -8.41
N THR A 143 13.22 1.70 -9.10
CA THR A 143 12.93 1.09 -10.39
C THR A 143 13.16 2.06 -11.53
N ASN A 144 14.05 1.72 -12.49
CA ASN A 144 14.37 2.59 -13.64
C ASN A 144 13.15 2.94 -14.51
N ASN A 145 12.20 2.03 -14.63
CA ASN A 145 10.96 2.25 -15.37
C ASN A 145 9.76 1.79 -14.52
N PHE A 146 9.36 2.63 -13.58
CA PHE A 146 8.25 2.31 -12.69
C PHE A 146 6.91 2.15 -13.43
N LYS A 147 6.71 2.82 -14.57
CA LYS A 147 5.47 2.72 -15.37
C LYS A 147 5.29 1.35 -16.04
N LYS A 148 6.27 0.47 -15.94
CA LYS A 148 6.16 -0.93 -16.39
C LYS A 148 5.22 -1.78 -15.51
N TYR A 149 4.88 -1.31 -14.33
CA TYR A 149 4.11 -2.05 -13.33
C TYR A 149 2.85 -1.31 -12.93
N ASP A 150 1.81 -2.04 -12.60
CA ASP A 150 0.73 -1.55 -11.75
C ASP A 150 1.15 -1.69 -10.28
N TYR A 151 0.55 -0.90 -9.41
CA TYR A 151 0.92 -0.87 -7.99
C TYR A 151 -0.31 -0.91 -7.10
N LEU A 152 -0.26 -1.74 -6.06
CA LEU A 152 -1.26 -1.84 -5.00
C LEU A 152 -0.58 -1.70 -3.64
N SER A 153 -0.97 -0.69 -2.86
CA SER A 153 -0.64 -0.63 -1.44
C SER A 153 -1.84 -1.06 -0.61
N LEU A 154 -1.63 -2.07 0.24
CA LEU A 154 -2.66 -2.58 1.12
C LEU A 154 -3.00 -1.62 2.26
N ASN A 155 -2.07 -0.71 2.63
CA ASN A 155 -2.08 0.16 3.82
C ASN A 155 -2.13 -0.60 5.16
N SER A 156 -2.35 -1.88 5.14
CA SER A 156 -2.23 -2.86 6.22
C SER A 156 -2.32 -4.25 5.60
N VAL A 157 -1.59 -5.20 6.13
CA VAL A 157 -1.67 -6.61 5.70
C VAL A 157 -3.08 -7.19 5.82
N SER A 158 -3.93 -6.64 6.70
CA SER A 158 -5.32 -7.06 6.87
C SER A 158 -6.20 -6.81 5.64
N HIS A 159 -5.78 -5.91 4.76
CA HIS A 159 -6.53 -5.58 3.54
C HIS A 159 -6.08 -6.39 2.31
N TYR A 160 -5.41 -7.52 2.50
CA TYR A 160 -4.90 -8.35 1.40
C TYR A 160 -5.96 -8.77 0.37
N ARG A 161 -7.25 -8.73 0.73
CA ARG A 161 -8.36 -9.02 -0.19
C ARG A 161 -8.45 -8.05 -1.36
N ALA A 162 -7.91 -6.84 -1.23
CA ALA A 162 -7.81 -5.88 -2.33
C ALA A 162 -7.05 -6.46 -3.54
N LEU A 163 -6.02 -7.30 -3.30
CA LEU A 163 -5.33 -7.98 -4.38
C LEU A 163 -6.29 -8.80 -5.24
N PHE A 164 -7.14 -9.60 -4.64
CA PHE A 164 -8.05 -10.48 -5.38
C PHE A 164 -9.11 -9.68 -6.15
N TYR A 165 -9.59 -8.57 -5.56
CA TYR A 165 -10.46 -7.64 -6.29
C TYR A 165 -9.78 -7.15 -7.59
N HIS A 166 -8.51 -6.74 -7.54
CA HIS A 166 -7.81 -6.30 -8.74
C HIS A 166 -7.53 -7.42 -9.72
N LEU A 167 -7.25 -8.65 -9.27
CA LEU A 167 -7.12 -9.82 -10.15
C LEU A 167 -8.40 -10.15 -10.92
N GLU A 168 -9.56 -9.89 -10.33
CA GLU A 168 -10.87 -10.10 -10.99
C GLU A 168 -11.25 -8.99 -11.97
N HIS A 169 -10.69 -7.78 -11.81
CA HIS A 169 -11.09 -6.61 -12.59
C HIS A 169 -10.00 -6.10 -13.55
N GLN A 170 -8.77 -6.61 -13.44
CA GLN A 170 -7.63 -6.21 -14.26
C GLN A 170 -6.95 -7.43 -14.90
N ARG A 171 -6.30 -7.21 -16.03
CA ARG A 171 -5.55 -8.27 -16.71
C ARG A 171 -4.16 -8.43 -16.09
N ILE A 172 -4.06 -9.05 -14.92
CA ILE A 172 -2.81 -9.33 -14.23
C ILE A 172 -2.34 -10.75 -14.55
N GLU A 173 -1.08 -10.90 -14.93
CA GLU A 173 -0.43 -12.19 -15.23
C GLU A 173 0.64 -12.55 -14.19
N ARG A 174 1.18 -11.53 -13.50
CA ARG A 174 2.19 -11.74 -12.47
C ARG A 174 1.98 -10.79 -11.30
N VAL A 175 2.05 -11.34 -10.08
CA VAL A 175 2.01 -10.62 -8.82
C VAL A 175 3.40 -10.64 -8.18
N LEU A 176 3.93 -9.46 -7.86
CA LEU A 176 5.18 -9.25 -7.17
C LEU A 176 4.88 -8.81 -5.73
N LEU A 177 4.94 -9.74 -4.79
CA LEU A 177 4.70 -9.46 -3.37
C LEU A 177 5.95 -8.83 -2.76
N ARG A 178 5.81 -7.60 -2.27
CA ARG A 178 6.86 -6.74 -1.70
C ARG A 178 6.40 -6.19 -0.35
N LEU A 179 5.90 -7.09 0.52
CA LEU A 179 5.45 -6.72 1.86
C LEU A 179 6.64 -6.57 2.82
N ASP A 180 6.35 -6.09 4.04
CA ASP A 180 7.37 -5.88 5.07
C ASP A 180 8.05 -7.19 5.47
N ASN A 181 9.32 -7.08 5.87
CA ASN A 181 10.14 -8.20 6.30
C ASN A 181 10.00 -8.45 7.81
N ASP A 182 8.77 -8.42 8.32
CA ASP A 182 8.44 -8.76 9.70
C ASP A 182 7.47 -9.96 9.76
N GLN A 183 7.10 -10.36 10.95
CA GLN A 183 6.24 -11.53 11.16
C GLN A 183 4.87 -11.35 10.50
N ALA A 184 4.29 -10.15 10.55
CA ALA A 184 2.98 -9.87 9.97
C ALA A 184 3.02 -9.89 8.44
N GLY A 185 4.02 -9.22 7.82
CA GLY A 185 4.21 -9.19 6.37
C GLY A 185 4.49 -10.59 5.81
N ARG A 186 5.38 -11.37 6.45
CA ARG A 186 5.68 -12.76 6.04
C ARG A 186 4.45 -13.66 6.18
N GLY A 187 3.66 -13.51 7.26
CA GLY A 187 2.41 -14.25 7.45
C GLY A 187 1.37 -13.94 6.37
N ALA A 188 1.24 -12.67 6.01
CA ALA A 188 0.35 -12.24 4.93
C ALA A 188 0.81 -12.80 3.57
N VAL A 189 2.11 -12.77 3.26
CA VAL A 189 2.66 -13.37 2.03
C VAL A 189 2.28 -14.85 1.94
N ASN A 190 2.49 -15.64 3.00
CA ASN A 190 2.15 -17.06 2.99
C ASN A 190 0.65 -17.26 2.70
N THR A 191 -0.22 -16.50 3.38
CA THR A 191 -1.68 -16.57 3.17
C THR A 191 -2.05 -16.21 1.73
N ILE A 192 -1.48 -15.13 1.18
CA ILE A 192 -1.74 -14.70 -0.19
C ILE A 192 -1.27 -15.76 -1.20
N VAL A 193 -0.07 -16.30 -1.02
CA VAL A 193 0.50 -17.34 -1.91
C VAL A 193 -0.37 -18.60 -1.89
N ASP A 194 -0.83 -19.05 -0.73
CA ASP A 194 -1.71 -20.21 -0.62
C ASP A 194 -3.04 -20.01 -1.38
N ILE A 195 -3.64 -18.82 -1.24
CA ILE A 195 -4.88 -18.47 -1.96
C ILE A 195 -4.64 -18.37 -3.47
N LEU A 196 -3.55 -17.72 -3.89
CA LEU A 196 -3.20 -17.58 -5.31
C LEU A 196 -2.97 -18.94 -5.96
N ASN A 197 -2.19 -19.82 -5.35
CA ASN A 197 -1.92 -21.16 -5.86
C ASN A 197 -3.19 -22.01 -6.00
N LYS A 198 -4.13 -21.83 -5.06
CA LYS A 198 -5.38 -22.59 -5.07
C LYS A 198 -6.41 -22.07 -6.06
N ASN A 199 -6.59 -20.74 -6.13
CA ASN A 199 -7.73 -20.14 -6.83
C ASN A 199 -7.34 -19.44 -8.13
N TYR A 200 -6.04 -19.10 -8.31
CA TYR A 200 -5.50 -18.36 -9.46
C TYR A 200 -4.21 -19.02 -9.98
N PRO A 201 -4.21 -20.33 -10.34
CA PRO A 201 -2.99 -21.10 -10.66
C PRO A 201 -2.28 -20.59 -11.92
N TYR A 202 -2.91 -19.73 -12.70
CA TYR A 202 -2.33 -19.10 -13.91
C TYR A 202 -1.52 -17.83 -13.57
N ILE A 203 -1.63 -17.28 -12.35
CA ILE A 203 -0.88 -16.12 -11.92
C ILE A 203 0.53 -16.52 -11.51
N LYS A 204 1.53 -15.90 -12.12
CA LYS A 204 2.93 -16.05 -11.68
C LYS A 204 3.17 -15.23 -10.42
N ILE A 205 3.77 -15.85 -9.41
CA ILE A 205 4.05 -15.20 -8.12
C ILE A 205 5.55 -15.00 -7.99
N ASP A 206 5.95 -13.82 -7.60
CA ASP A 206 7.31 -13.45 -7.23
C ASP A 206 7.30 -12.80 -5.85
N VAL A 207 8.13 -13.31 -4.93
CA VAL A 207 8.21 -12.83 -3.55
C VAL A 207 9.61 -12.32 -3.29
N ALA A 208 9.75 -11.07 -2.82
CA ALA A 208 10.99 -10.56 -2.29
C ALA A 208 10.75 -9.65 -1.09
N TYR A 209 11.74 -9.64 -0.21
CA TYR A 209 11.76 -8.81 0.99
C TYR A 209 12.93 -7.84 0.95
N PRO A 210 12.85 -6.69 1.64
CA PRO A 210 13.97 -5.77 1.75
C PRO A 210 15.11 -6.45 2.52
N TYR A 211 16.23 -6.67 1.83
CA TYR A 211 17.37 -7.42 2.40
C TYR A 211 17.94 -6.69 3.62
N ARG A 212 17.98 -7.36 4.79
CA ARG A 212 18.47 -6.84 6.08
C ARG A 212 17.69 -5.65 6.66
N HIS A 213 16.56 -5.26 6.05
CA HIS A 213 15.72 -4.15 6.51
C HIS A 213 14.31 -4.64 6.81
N LYS A 214 13.57 -3.83 7.57
CA LYS A 214 12.19 -4.13 7.90
C LYS A 214 11.27 -3.86 6.71
N ASP A 215 11.41 -2.70 6.08
CA ASP A 215 10.55 -2.24 4.99
C ASP A 215 11.37 -1.69 3.80
N TRP A 216 10.72 -1.42 2.68
CA TRP A 216 11.38 -0.97 1.46
C TRP A 216 11.85 0.48 1.54
N ASN A 217 11.27 1.29 2.41
CA ASN A 217 11.77 2.63 2.65
C ASN A 217 13.08 2.64 3.43
N ASP A 218 13.19 1.81 4.47
CA ASP A 218 14.45 1.64 5.20
C ASP A 218 15.56 1.11 4.26
N TYR A 219 15.22 0.17 3.36
CA TYR A 219 16.15 -0.34 2.36
C TYR A 219 16.63 0.76 1.39
N LEU A 220 15.71 1.61 0.90
CA LEU A 220 16.03 2.73 0.03
C LEU A 220 16.96 3.74 0.72
N VAL A 221 16.59 4.19 1.92
CA VAL A 221 17.37 5.21 2.68
C VAL A 221 18.76 4.70 3.02
N TYR A 222 18.89 3.41 3.39
CA TYR A 222 20.20 2.81 3.63
C TYR A 222 21.07 2.81 2.38
N GLY A 223 20.52 2.43 1.23
CA GLY A 223 21.24 2.42 -0.05
C GLY A 223 21.74 3.81 -0.48
N ILE A 224 20.98 4.88 -0.20
CA ILE A 224 21.40 6.26 -0.45
C ILE A 224 22.57 6.63 0.46
N LYS A 225 22.46 6.39 1.76
CA LYS A 225 23.52 6.69 2.74
C LYS A 225 24.83 5.98 2.45
N GLN A 226 24.80 4.74 1.96
CA GLN A 226 26.02 4.03 1.55
C GLN A 226 26.69 4.73 0.38
N LYS A 227 25.95 5.12 -0.65
CA LYS A 227 26.49 5.84 -1.81
C LYS A 227 27.10 7.20 -1.43
N GLU A 228 26.47 7.92 -0.50
CA GLU A 228 27.00 9.20 0.00
C GLU A 228 28.31 9.01 0.76
N ASN A 229 28.41 7.99 1.60
CA ASN A 229 29.64 7.65 2.33
C ASN A 229 30.77 7.22 1.38
N ASP A 230 30.48 6.49 0.32
CA ASP A 230 31.47 6.06 -0.68
C ASP A 230 32.02 7.26 -1.50
N ILE A 231 31.25 8.34 -1.64
CA ILE A 231 31.69 9.57 -2.31
C ILE A 231 32.59 10.44 -1.43
N ILE A 232 32.44 10.37 -0.11
CA ILE A 232 33.24 11.19 0.84
C ILE A 232 34.65 10.61 1.06
N ILE A 233 34.93 9.37 0.62
CA ILE A 233 36.22 8.69 0.79
C ILE A 233 37.20 8.96 -0.39
N PHE A 234 36.81 9.76 -1.38
CA PHE A 234 37.67 10.24 -2.48
C PHE A 234 37.79 11.76 -2.42
#